data_33cb8367f73f5798e2abb6d206c1c9bc
#
_entry.id   33cb8367f73f5798e2abb6d206c1c9bc
#
_cell.length_a   1.000
_cell.length_b   1.000
_cell.length_c   1.000
_cell.angle_alpha   90.00
_cell.angle_beta   90.00
_cell.angle_gamma   90.00
#
_symmetry.space_group_name_H-M   'P 1'
#
loop_
_entity.id
_entity.type
_entity.pdbx_description
1 polymer ?
#
loop_
_entity_poly.entity_id
_entity_poly.type
_entity_poly.pdbx_seq_one_letter_code
_entity_poly.pdbx_strand_id
1 'polypeptide(L)'
;LKNTNLSDRIEQTFIENNNTPLSYNELVNELHLVRREKLLLGETLQAMVAEGILIKKNRKFRLAVSPDQLKKETYEPVSHPRLLEGIFDATPLARDLSYAFVRTEQGDFYINSEDTLNAYHNDIVAIEPHFRKGKPDYAIVRKIIKRANETMTGDIRESGSRTFFISINPKIHNWIEVSDLNGAKEGDKVVLEVTNWGNQIM
;
A
#
# COMPACT_ATOMS: atom_id res chain seq x y z
N LEU A 1 -20.12 6.21 -8.36
CA LEU A 1 -19.34 7.42 -8.69
C LEU A 1 -17.92 7.15 -8.24
N LYS A 2 -16.99 6.86 -9.21
CA LYS A 2 -15.58 6.60 -8.95
C LYS A 2 -14.96 7.87 -8.36
N ASN A 3 -14.39 7.76 -7.17
CA ASN A 3 -13.54 8.78 -6.56
C ASN A 3 -12.20 8.79 -7.32
N THR A 4 -12.17 9.41 -8.49
CA THR A 4 -10.93 9.60 -9.26
C THR A 4 -10.13 10.68 -8.55
N ASN A 5 -8.87 10.39 -8.20
CA ASN A 5 -7.97 11.33 -7.56
C ASN A 5 -7.81 12.58 -8.44
N LEU A 6 -7.61 13.75 -7.83
CA LEU A 6 -7.44 15.02 -8.55
C LEU A 6 -6.25 14.95 -9.53
N SER A 7 -5.18 14.25 -9.19
CA SER A 7 -4.02 14.02 -10.07
C SER A 7 -4.42 13.30 -11.36
N ASP A 8 -5.20 12.21 -11.25
CA ASP A 8 -5.65 11.43 -12.40
C ASP A 8 -6.53 12.27 -13.34
N ARG A 9 -7.39 13.11 -12.76
CA ARG A 9 -8.26 14.02 -13.53
C ARG A 9 -7.43 15.07 -14.30
N ILE A 10 -6.35 15.59 -13.67
CA ILE A 10 -5.42 16.53 -14.31
C ILE A 10 -4.71 15.87 -15.49
N GLU A 11 -4.17 14.67 -15.29
CA GLU A 11 -3.50 13.92 -16.37
C GLU A 11 -4.43 13.64 -17.54
N GLN A 12 -5.63 13.14 -17.22
CA GLN A 12 -6.66 12.86 -18.22
C GLN A 12 -7.03 14.11 -19.04
N THR A 13 -7.18 15.26 -18.37
CA THR A 13 -7.44 16.54 -19.05
C THR A 13 -6.34 16.92 -20.05
N PHE A 14 -5.06 16.70 -19.69
CA PHE A 14 -3.96 16.95 -20.63
C PHE A 14 -3.94 15.96 -21.79
N ILE A 15 -4.27 14.69 -21.56
CA ILE A 15 -4.36 13.67 -22.60
C ILE A 15 -5.47 14.03 -23.60
N GLU A 16 -6.66 14.37 -23.10
CA GLU A 16 -7.82 14.77 -23.92
C GLU A 16 -7.58 16.05 -24.72
N ASN A 17 -6.84 17.00 -24.16
CA ASN A 17 -6.45 18.25 -24.82
C ASN A 17 -5.13 18.18 -25.60
N ASN A 18 -4.68 16.98 -26.01
CA ASN A 18 -3.43 16.74 -26.74
C ASN A 18 -2.21 17.42 -26.13
N ASN A 19 -2.12 17.39 -24.81
CA ASN A 19 -1.04 18.00 -24.01
C ASN A 19 -0.84 19.51 -24.25
N THR A 20 -1.92 20.20 -24.61
CA THR A 20 -1.91 21.65 -24.76
C THR A 20 -1.58 22.30 -23.42
N PRO A 21 -0.61 23.22 -23.34
CA PRO A 21 -0.25 23.86 -22.06
C PRO A 21 -1.39 24.67 -21.48
N LEU A 22 -1.86 24.31 -20.28
CA LEU A 22 -2.95 24.97 -19.55
C LEU A 22 -2.42 25.72 -18.33
N SER A 23 -2.97 26.92 -18.09
CA SER A 23 -2.75 27.69 -16.87
C SER A 23 -3.59 27.14 -15.72
N TYR A 24 -3.33 27.60 -14.49
CA TYR A 24 -4.13 27.25 -13.31
C TYR A 24 -5.64 27.54 -13.53
N ASN A 25 -5.97 28.69 -14.08
CA ASN A 25 -7.39 29.08 -14.29
C ASN A 25 -8.05 28.25 -15.39
N GLU A 26 -7.33 27.92 -16.45
CA GLU A 26 -7.81 27.03 -17.51
C GLU A 26 -8.08 25.64 -16.95
N LEU A 27 -7.18 25.08 -16.12
CA LEU A 27 -7.40 23.79 -15.44
C LEU A 27 -8.59 23.82 -14.47
N VAL A 28 -8.79 24.90 -13.74
CA VAL A 28 -9.99 25.06 -12.87
C VAL A 28 -11.30 24.96 -13.68
N ASN A 29 -11.30 25.54 -14.88
CA ASN A 29 -12.48 25.55 -15.76
C ASN A 29 -12.68 24.17 -16.43
N GLU A 30 -11.63 23.59 -17.00
CA GLU A 30 -11.69 22.28 -17.66
C GLU A 30 -12.11 21.16 -16.71
N LEU A 31 -11.57 21.16 -15.49
CA LEU A 31 -11.88 20.18 -14.47
C LEU A 31 -13.18 20.44 -13.73
N HIS A 32 -13.87 21.56 -14.00
CA HIS A 32 -15.10 21.99 -13.29
C HIS A 32 -14.99 21.93 -11.77
N LEU A 33 -13.85 22.41 -11.22
CA LEU A 33 -13.50 22.25 -9.81
C LEU A 33 -14.42 23.10 -8.91
N VAL A 34 -14.92 22.45 -7.86
CA VAL A 34 -15.63 23.14 -6.76
C VAL A 34 -14.65 23.87 -5.84
N ARG A 35 -15.16 24.82 -5.03
CA ARG A 35 -14.31 25.70 -4.20
C ARG A 35 -13.27 24.95 -3.34
N ARG A 36 -13.62 23.78 -2.81
CA ARG A 36 -12.73 22.97 -1.97
C ARG A 36 -11.60 22.34 -2.79
N GLU A 37 -11.87 21.86 -3.99
CA GLU A 37 -10.87 21.25 -4.88
C GLU A 37 -9.91 22.30 -5.44
N LYS A 38 -10.35 23.55 -5.63
CA LYS A 38 -9.46 24.65 -6.07
C LYS A 38 -8.34 24.92 -5.07
N LEU A 39 -8.57 24.73 -3.78
CA LEU A 39 -7.53 24.89 -2.76
C LEU A 39 -6.46 23.79 -2.87
N LEU A 40 -6.88 22.59 -3.21
CA LEU A 40 -5.97 21.44 -3.37
C LEU A 40 -5.23 21.45 -4.71
N LEU A 41 -5.79 22.06 -5.76
CA LEU A 41 -5.20 22.08 -7.09
C LEU A 41 -3.77 22.62 -7.09
N GLY A 42 -3.52 23.69 -6.33
CA GLY A 42 -2.18 24.32 -6.27
C GLY A 42 -1.12 23.37 -5.71
N GLU A 43 -1.43 22.69 -4.62
CA GLU A 43 -0.55 21.70 -3.98
C GLU A 43 -0.35 20.48 -4.88
N THR A 44 -1.43 19.97 -5.47
CA THR A 44 -1.38 18.84 -6.40
C THR A 44 -0.49 19.15 -7.61
N LEU A 45 -0.66 20.31 -8.24
CA LEU A 45 0.18 20.71 -9.39
C LEU A 45 1.66 20.86 -9.01
N GLN A 46 1.96 21.35 -7.80
CA GLN A 46 3.34 21.44 -7.33
C GLN A 46 3.95 20.06 -7.08
N ALA A 47 3.18 19.15 -6.47
CA ALA A 47 3.59 17.76 -6.27
C ALA A 47 3.88 17.07 -7.61
N MET A 48 2.97 17.14 -8.57
CA MET A 48 3.13 16.54 -9.90
C MET A 48 4.33 17.12 -10.69
N VAL A 49 4.66 18.39 -10.47
CA VAL A 49 5.88 18.99 -11.07
C VAL A 49 7.13 18.47 -10.36
N ALA A 50 7.12 18.34 -9.04
CA ALA A 50 8.23 17.80 -8.25
C ALA A 50 8.51 16.33 -8.58
N GLU A 51 7.46 15.56 -8.86
CA GLU A 51 7.52 14.16 -9.29
C GLU A 51 7.92 13.98 -10.76
N GLY A 52 8.01 15.08 -11.53
CA GLY A 52 8.37 15.05 -12.95
C GLY A 52 7.24 14.59 -13.86
N ILE A 53 6.01 14.52 -13.39
CA ILE A 53 4.80 14.20 -14.18
C ILE A 53 4.41 15.39 -15.06
N LEU A 54 4.47 16.60 -14.49
CA LEU A 54 4.19 17.85 -15.19
C LEU A 54 5.44 18.71 -15.36
N ILE A 55 5.45 19.47 -16.46
CA ILE A 55 6.41 20.55 -16.71
C ILE A 55 5.68 21.89 -16.58
N LYS A 56 6.24 22.80 -15.78
CA LYS A 56 5.76 24.18 -15.67
C LYS A 56 6.63 25.11 -16.48
N LYS A 57 6.06 25.82 -17.45
CA LYS A 57 6.73 26.85 -18.25
C LYS A 57 5.78 28.05 -18.48
N ASN A 58 6.25 29.28 -18.23
CA ASN A 58 5.46 30.51 -18.45
C ASN A 58 4.08 30.49 -17.76
N ARG A 59 4.01 30.04 -16.49
CA ARG A 59 2.78 29.88 -15.70
C ARG A 59 1.75 28.89 -16.27
N LYS A 60 2.14 28.10 -17.26
CA LYS A 60 1.33 26.99 -17.83
C LYS A 60 1.96 25.65 -17.47
N PHE A 61 1.12 24.63 -17.39
CA PHE A 61 1.49 23.25 -17.09
C PHE A 61 1.21 22.38 -18.32
N ARG A 62 1.98 21.33 -18.49
CA ARG A 62 1.76 20.26 -19.48
C ARG A 62 2.37 18.97 -18.96
N LEU A 63 1.95 17.82 -19.50
CA LEU A 63 2.63 16.55 -19.22
C LEU A 63 4.08 16.58 -19.68
N ALA A 64 4.96 15.95 -18.90
CA ALA A 64 6.39 15.82 -19.22
C ALA A 64 6.65 14.91 -20.43
N VAL A 65 5.74 14.00 -20.72
CA VAL A 65 5.76 13.09 -21.88
C VAL A 65 4.64 13.44 -22.85
N SER A 66 4.86 13.20 -24.16
CA SER A 66 3.83 13.49 -25.16
C SER A 66 2.69 12.45 -25.08
N PRO A 67 1.44 12.84 -25.45
CA PRO A 67 0.31 11.92 -25.50
C PRO A 67 0.54 10.69 -26.38
N ASP A 68 1.36 10.82 -27.43
CA ASP A 68 1.70 9.70 -28.32
C ASP A 68 2.64 8.67 -27.67
N GLN A 69 3.43 9.07 -26.70
CA GLN A 69 4.23 8.15 -25.88
C GLN A 69 3.36 7.47 -24.83
N LEU A 70 2.38 8.17 -24.28
CA LEU A 70 1.38 7.61 -23.37
C LEU A 70 0.41 6.65 -24.08
N LYS A 71 0.09 6.90 -25.37
CA LYS A 71 -0.75 6.02 -26.19
C LYS A 71 -0.03 4.76 -26.67
N LYS A 72 1.32 4.74 -26.68
CA LYS A 72 2.12 3.54 -27.01
C LYS A 72 2.32 2.60 -25.84
N GLU A 73 2.26 3.09 -24.62
CA GLU A 73 1.98 2.27 -23.45
C GLU A 73 0.46 2.15 -23.42
N THR A 74 -0.07 1.16 -24.13
CA THR A 74 -1.49 0.81 -24.16
C THR A 74 -2.05 0.91 -22.75
N TYR A 75 -2.77 2.00 -22.46
CA TYR A 75 -3.70 2.07 -21.37
C TYR A 75 -4.84 1.12 -21.77
N GLU A 76 -4.61 -0.16 -21.57
CA GLU A 76 -5.74 -1.05 -21.38
C GLU A 76 -6.49 -0.46 -20.17
N PRO A 77 -7.82 -0.27 -20.25
CA PRO A 77 -8.60 0.18 -19.11
C PRO A 77 -8.22 -0.76 -17.98
N VAL A 78 -7.74 -0.20 -16.86
CA VAL A 78 -7.16 -0.96 -15.75
C VAL A 78 -8.14 -2.05 -15.35
N SER A 79 -8.03 -3.19 -16.01
CA SER A 79 -8.44 -4.45 -15.42
C SER A 79 -7.61 -4.55 -14.15
N HIS A 80 -8.19 -4.35 -13.01
CA HIS A 80 -7.66 -4.46 -11.67
C HIS A 80 -6.12 -4.58 -11.61
N PRO A 81 -5.38 -3.77 -10.87
CA PRO A 81 -3.92 -3.84 -10.86
C PRO A 81 -3.54 -5.30 -10.81
N ARG A 82 -2.71 -5.77 -11.76
CA ARG A 82 -2.35 -7.19 -11.85
C ARG A 82 -1.62 -7.54 -10.57
N LEU A 83 -2.37 -8.10 -9.64
CA LEU A 83 -1.84 -8.50 -8.36
C LEU A 83 -0.80 -9.60 -8.60
N LEU A 84 0.34 -9.48 -7.95
CA LEU A 84 1.36 -10.52 -7.91
C LEU A 84 1.17 -11.35 -6.66
N GLU A 85 1.31 -12.66 -6.80
CA GLU A 85 1.37 -13.56 -5.64
C GLU A 85 2.80 -13.67 -5.14
N GLY A 86 2.96 -13.73 -3.82
CA GLY A 86 4.26 -13.91 -3.22
C GLY A 86 4.19 -14.34 -1.77
N ILE A 87 5.35 -14.62 -1.20
CA ILE A 87 5.52 -15.03 0.19
C ILE A 87 5.91 -13.81 1.02
N PHE A 88 5.13 -13.51 2.04
CA PHE A 88 5.39 -12.41 2.97
C PHE A 88 6.55 -12.76 3.91
N ASP A 89 7.64 -12.01 3.83
CA ASP A 89 8.82 -12.17 4.66
C ASP A 89 8.94 -10.98 5.64
N ALA A 90 8.42 -11.18 6.86
CA ALA A 90 8.56 -10.18 7.91
C ALA A 90 10.02 -10.07 8.38
N THR A 91 10.46 -8.85 8.68
CA THR A 91 11.76 -8.61 9.30
C THR A 91 11.70 -8.93 10.80
N PRO A 92 12.77 -9.45 11.41
CA PRO A 92 12.82 -9.66 12.86
C PRO A 92 12.75 -8.34 13.64
N LEU A 93 12.07 -8.33 14.79
CA LEU A 93 11.80 -7.16 15.65
C LEU A 93 13.07 -6.45 16.18
N ALA A 94 14.26 -7.01 16.01
CA ALA A 94 15.49 -6.59 16.68
C ALA A 94 15.96 -5.13 16.43
N ARG A 95 15.24 -4.32 15.62
CA ARG A 95 15.74 -2.98 15.22
C ARG A 95 14.65 -1.99 14.83
N ASP A 96 13.57 -1.80 15.54
CA ASP A 96 12.54 -0.76 15.19
C ASP A 96 12.20 -0.66 13.69
N LEU A 97 12.41 -1.73 12.93
CA LEU A 97 12.22 -1.77 11.50
C LEU A 97 10.77 -2.20 11.22
N SER A 98 9.97 -1.23 10.90
CA SER A 98 8.56 -1.40 10.57
C SER A 98 8.37 -1.65 9.08
N TYR A 99 9.06 -2.66 8.51
CA TYR A 99 8.91 -3.04 7.12
C TYR A 99 9.02 -4.57 6.93
N ALA A 100 8.55 -5.02 5.78
CA ALA A 100 8.66 -6.41 5.35
C ALA A 100 9.03 -6.48 3.87
N PHE A 101 9.20 -7.67 3.35
CA PHE A 101 9.32 -7.94 1.92
C PHE A 101 8.27 -8.95 1.49
N VAL A 102 7.87 -8.89 0.23
CA VAL A 102 7.15 -9.98 -0.43
C VAL A 102 8.00 -10.51 -1.56
N ARG A 103 8.35 -11.79 -1.47
CA ARG A 103 9.13 -12.50 -2.50
C ARG A 103 8.19 -13.05 -3.56
N THR A 104 8.37 -12.60 -4.79
CA THR A 104 7.59 -13.03 -5.95
C THR A 104 8.49 -13.63 -7.02
N GLU A 105 7.91 -14.24 -8.04
CA GLU A 105 8.67 -14.67 -9.22
C GLU A 105 9.32 -13.52 -10.00
N GLN A 106 8.81 -12.29 -9.83
CA GLN A 106 9.33 -11.09 -10.49
C GLN A 106 10.38 -10.33 -9.66
N GLY A 107 10.67 -10.80 -8.45
CA GLY A 107 11.60 -10.18 -7.51
C GLY A 107 10.98 -9.86 -6.17
N ASP A 108 11.76 -9.21 -5.31
CA ASP A 108 11.36 -8.85 -3.96
C ASP A 108 10.82 -7.43 -3.91
N PHE A 109 9.64 -7.25 -3.32
CA PHE A 109 9.01 -5.96 -3.13
C PHE A 109 9.05 -5.54 -1.67
N TYR A 110 9.44 -4.30 -1.44
CA TYR A 110 9.40 -3.68 -0.12
C TYR A 110 7.96 -3.37 0.30
N ILE A 111 7.60 -3.67 1.54
CA ILE A 111 6.27 -3.40 2.13
C ILE A 111 6.45 -2.53 3.36
N ASN A 112 5.79 -1.38 3.42
CA ASN A 112 5.73 -0.58 4.65
C ASN A 112 4.87 -1.28 5.71
N SER A 113 5.06 -0.93 6.98
CA SER A 113 4.28 -1.49 8.09
C SER A 113 2.78 -1.28 7.95
N GLU A 114 2.36 -0.15 7.41
CA GLU A 114 0.95 0.22 7.18
C GLU A 114 0.30 -0.53 6.01
N ASP A 115 1.12 -1.09 5.10
CA ASP A 115 0.68 -1.75 3.86
C ASP A 115 0.65 -3.28 3.98
N THR A 116 0.79 -3.84 5.19
CA THR A 116 0.93 -5.28 5.41
C THR A 116 -0.37 -6.06 5.45
N LEU A 117 -1.51 -5.40 5.61
CA LEU A 117 -2.85 -6.01 5.75
C LEU A 117 -2.90 -7.16 6.78
N ASN A 118 -2.19 -7.02 7.92
CA ASN A 118 -2.06 -8.08 8.93
C ASN A 118 -1.48 -9.41 8.38
N ALA A 119 -0.62 -9.35 7.37
CA ALA A 119 0.13 -10.52 6.92
C ALA A 119 1.16 -10.93 7.97
N TYR A 120 1.29 -12.24 8.17
CA TYR A 120 2.30 -12.84 9.02
C TYR A 120 3.39 -13.50 8.19
N HIS A 121 4.54 -13.71 8.80
CA HIS A 121 5.67 -14.34 8.13
C HIS A 121 5.31 -15.68 7.49
N ASN A 122 5.69 -15.85 6.22
CA ASN A 122 5.40 -16.94 5.32
C ASN A 122 3.96 -17.03 4.78
N ASP A 123 3.07 -16.10 5.10
CA ASP A 123 1.76 -16.04 4.44
C ASP A 123 1.90 -15.89 2.93
N ILE A 124 1.04 -16.53 2.17
CA ILE A 124 0.91 -16.28 0.73
C ILE A 124 -0.05 -15.10 0.57
N VAL A 125 0.43 -14.06 -0.10
CA VAL A 125 -0.28 -12.80 -0.25
C VAL A 125 -0.39 -12.38 -1.70
N ALA A 126 -1.44 -11.63 -2.02
CA ALA A 126 -1.54 -10.89 -3.27
C ALA A 126 -1.16 -9.43 -3.02
N ILE A 127 -0.20 -8.92 -3.78
CA ILE A 127 0.32 -7.57 -3.68
C ILE A 127 0.02 -6.75 -4.92
N GLU A 128 -0.17 -5.46 -4.72
CA GLU A 128 -0.19 -4.45 -5.78
C GLU A 128 1.20 -3.85 -5.91
N PRO A 129 1.94 -4.14 -6.99
CA PRO A 129 3.30 -3.66 -7.17
C PRO A 129 3.33 -2.20 -7.63
N HIS A 130 4.31 -1.44 -7.12
CA HIS A 130 4.59 -0.07 -7.51
C HIS A 130 6.07 0.06 -7.88
N PHE A 131 6.32 0.37 -9.16
CA PHE A 131 7.67 0.51 -9.71
C PHE A 131 8.12 1.96 -9.63
N ARG A 132 9.33 2.19 -9.08
CA ARG A 132 9.90 3.54 -8.93
C ARG A 132 11.26 3.64 -9.60
N LYS A 133 11.41 4.58 -10.52
CA LYS A 133 12.69 4.82 -11.20
C LYS A 133 13.75 5.31 -10.19
N GLY A 134 14.83 4.56 -10.04
CA GLY A 134 15.97 4.93 -9.18
C GLY A 134 15.74 4.72 -7.67
N LYS A 135 14.67 4.04 -7.28
CA LYS A 135 14.37 3.64 -5.88
C LYS A 135 13.95 2.17 -5.86
N PRO A 136 14.06 1.49 -4.71
CA PRO A 136 13.51 0.15 -4.59
C PRO A 136 12.02 0.10 -4.90
N ASP A 137 11.61 -0.92 -5.63
CA ASP A 137 10.19 -1.18 -5.88
C ASP A 137 9.50 -1.53 -4.56
N TYR A 138 8.26 -1.08 -4.41
CA TYR A 138 7.45 -1.37 -3.23
C TYR A 138 6.10 -1.92 -3.64
N ALA A 139 5.39 -2.49 -2.69
CA ALA A 139 4.05 -2.98 -2.94
C ALA A 139 3.14 -2.80 -1.71
N ILE A 140 1.85 -2.95 -1.95
CA ILE A 140 0.79 -2.92 -0.93
C ILE A 140 0.16 -4.30 -0.91
N VAL A 141 0.05 -4.92 0.26
CA VAL A 141 -0.68 -6.19 0.40
C VAL A 141 -2.18 -5.90 0.25
N ARG A 142 -2.82 -6.53 -0.73
CA ARG A 142 -4.24 -6.37 -1.02
C ARG A 142 -5.10 -7.53 -0.52
N LYS A 143 -4.49 -8.71 -0.38
CA LYS A 143 -5.19 -9.90 0.07
C LYS A 143 -4.24 -10.90 0.70
N ILE A 144 -4.68 -11.56 1.76
CA ILE A 144 -4.05 -12.78 2.26
C ILE A 144 -4.71 -13.95 1.53
N ILE A 145 -3.92 -14.67 0.72
CA ILE A 145 -4.41 -15.82 -0.06
C ILE A 145 -4.47 -17.05 0.81
N LYS A 146 -3.38 -17.27 1.57
CA LYS A 146 -3.25 -18.42 2.46
C LYS A 146 -2.42 -18.08 3.67
N ARG A 147 -2.90 -18.43 4.85
CA ARG A 147 -2.13 -18.37 6.08
C ARG A 147 -1.12 -19.50 6.13
N ALA A 148 0.11 -19.16 6.51
CA ALA A 148 1.17 -20.16 6.66
C ALA A 148 1.09 -20.87 8.01
N ASN A 149 0.62 -20.16 9.04
CA ASN A 149 0.64 -20.63 10.43
C ASN A 149 -0.77 -20.51 11.02
N GLU A 150 -1.52 -21.60 11.03
CA GLU A 150 -2.80 -21.69 11.73
C GLU A 150 -2.58 -21.83 13.24
N THR A 151 -1.42 -22.39 13.62
CA THR A 151 -0.98 -22.53 15.00
C THR A 151 0.39 -21.88 15.21
N MET A 152 0.62 -21.32 16.40
CA MET A 152 1.86 -20.67 16.77
C MET A 152 2.31 -21.11 18.16
N THR A 153 3.62 -21.27 18.35
CA THR A 153 4.19 -21.54 19.67
C THR A 153 4.68 -20.24 20.31
N GLY A 154 4.41 -20.06 21.59
CA GLY A 154 4.79 -18.85 22.30
C GLY A 154 4.54 -18.93 23.81
N ASP A 155 4.69 -17.80 24.47
CA ASP A 155 4.51 -17.63 25.90
C ASP A 155 3.25 -16.80 26.18
N ILE A 156 2.56 -17.14 27.28
CA ILE A 156 1.46 -16.32 27.82
C ILE A 156 2.05 -15.18 28.66
N ARG A 157 1.54 -13.96 28.45
CA ARG A 157 1.88 -12.76 29.21
C ARG A 157 0.63 -12.01 29.63
N GLU A 158 0.62 -11.51 30.86
CA GLU A 158 -0.42 -10.63 31.36
C GLU A 158 0.03 -9.17 31.32
N SER A 159 -0.86 -8.28 30.92
CA SER A 159 -0.67 -6.83 30.95
C SER A 159 -1.95 -6.14 31.40
N GLY A 160 -1.97 -5.71 32.65
CA GLY A 160 -3.18 -5.21 33.31
C GLY A 160 -4.24 -6.31 33.43
N SER A 161 -5.41 -6.05 32.85
CA SER A 161 -6.53 -7.03 32.86
C SER A 161 -6.60 -7.88 31.60
N ARG A 162 -5.61 -7.78 30.72
CA ARG A 162 -5.60 -8.49 29.43
C ARG A 162 -4.46 -9.49 29.39
N THR A 163 -4.72 -10.60 28.72
CA THR A 163 -3.75 -11.67 28.50
C THR A 163 -3.36 -11.73 27.04
N PHE A 164 -2.09 -11.88 26.79
CA PHE A 164 -1.50 -11.90 25.46
C PHE A 164 -0.67 -13.15 25.24
N PHE A 165 -0.67 -13.61 24.01
CA PHE A 165 0.28 -14.58 23.49
C PHE A 165 1.41 -13.83 22.80
N ILE A 166 2.65 -14.20 23.10
CA ILE A 166 3.86 -13.68 22.47
C ILE A 166 4.58 -14.85 21.78
N SER A 167 4.67 -14.77 20.46
CA SER A 167 5.32 -15.82 19.67
C SER A 167 6.82 -15.91 19.96
N ILE A 168 7.36 -17.14 20.03
CA ILE A 168 8.82 -17.38 20.07
C ILE A 168 9.48 -17.07 18.70
N ASN A 169 8.70 -16.97 17.62
CA ASN A 169 9.23 -16.60 16.32
C ASN A 169 9.45 -15.08 16.26
N PRO A 170 10.70 -14.60 16.15
CA PRO A 170 11.02 -13.18 16.15
C PRO A 170 10.48 -12.41 14.94
N LYS A 171 9.93 -13.10 13.96
CA LYS A 171 9.26 -12.51 12.78
C LYS A 171 7.75 -12.36 12.95
N ILE A 172 7.20 -12.77 14.11
CA ILE A 172 5.80 -12.55 14.49
C ILE A 172 5.80 -11.57 15.65
N HIS A 173 5.57 -10.30 15.35
CA HIS A 173 5.78 -9.18 16.28
C HIS A 173 4.56 -8.83 17.12
N ASN A 174 3.37 -9.22 16.67
CA ASN A 174 2.15 -8.78 17.30
C ASN A 174 1.89 -9.58 18.59
N TRP A 175 1.60 -8.86 19.66
CA TRP A 175 0.99 -9.45 20.83
C TRP A 175 -0.46 -9.79 20.49
N ILE A 176 -0.78 -11.06 20.54
CA ILE A 176 -2.12 -11.54 20.19
C ILE A 176 -2.92 -11.65 21.48
N GLU A 177 -4.00 -10.87 21.60
CA GLU A 177 -4.89 -10.95 22.75
C GLU A 177 -5.63 -12.29 22.76
N VAL A 178 -5.58 -12.98 23.90
CA VAL A 178 -6.16 -14.31 24.07
C VAL A 178 -7.35 -14.21 25.02
N SER A 179 -8.52 -14.66 24.56
CA SER A 179 -9.75 -14.65 25.34
C SER A 179 -10.01 -15.97 26.07
N ASP A 180 -9.52 -17.08 25.51
CA ASP A 180 -9.65 -18.41 26.10
C ASP A 180 -8.27 -19.02 26.34
N LEU A 181 -7.93 -19.15 27.59
CA LEU A 181 -6.62 -19.67 28.03
C LEU A 181 -6.59 -21.19 28.15
N ASN A 182 -7.74 -21.85 28.11
CA ASN A 182 -7.85 -23.31 28.34
C ASN A 182 -7.02 -23.82 29.54
N GLY A 183 -6.98 -23.01 30.61
CA GLY A 183 -6.24 -23.30 31.84
C GLY A 183 -4.76 -22.87 31.85
N ALA A 184 -4.23 -22.31 30.76
CA ALA A 184 -2.88 -21.74 30.74
C ALA A 184 -2.77 -20.50 31.64
N LYS A 185 -1.56 -20.23 32.13
CA LYS A 185 -1.25 -19.11 33.04
C LYS A 185 -0.10 -18.30 32.50
N GLU A 186 0.11 -17.12 33.07
CA GLU A 186 1.28 -16.30 32.80
C GLU A 186 2.58 -17.10 32.91
N GLY A 187 3.41 -17.01 31.89
CA GLY A 187 4.69 -17.68 31.78
C GLY A 187 4.64 -19.08 31.16
N ASP A 188 3.45 -19.63 30.93
CA ASP A 188 3.32 -20.93 30.28
C ASP A 188 3.69 -20.86 28.82
N LYS A 189 4.37 -21.90 28.33
CA LYS A 189 4.59 -22.13 26.89
C LYS A 189 3.40 -22.88 26.32
N VAL A 190 2.79 -22.27 25.31
CA VAL A 190 1.57 -22.80 24.71
C VAL A 190 1.68 -22.88 23.18
N VAL A 191 0.78 -23.67 22.61
CA VAL A 191 0.48 -23.62 21.18
C VAL A 191 -0.85 -22.88 21.05
N LEU A 192 -0.82 -21.71 20.44
CA LEU A 192 -2.00 -20.92 20.12
C LEU A 192 -2.56 -21.36 18.78
N GLU A 193 -3.86 -21.64 18.72
CA GLU A 193 -4.63 -21.75 17.48
C GLU A 193 -5.34 -20.43 17.23
N VAL A 194 -5.15 -19.86 16.03
CA VAL A 194 -5.77 -18.59 15.65
C VAL A 194 -7.12 -18.85 15.02
N THR A 195 -8.19 -18.60 15.75
CA THR A 195 -9.57 -18.78 15.29
C THR A 195 -10.14 -17.52 14.60
N ASN A 196 -9.56 -16.35 14.88
CA ASN A 196 -9.98 -15.07 14.28
C ASN A 196 -8.76 -14.19 13.99
N TRP A 197 -8.55 -13.85 12.74
CA TRP A 197 -7.44 -13.02 12.26
C TRP A 197 -7.74 -11.50 12.28
N GLY A 198 -8.85 -11.10 12.90
CA GLY A 198 -9.34 -9.73 12.86
C GLY A 198 -10.05 -9.39 11.54
N ASN A 199 -10.66 -8.22 11.49
CA ASN A 199 -11.35 -7.75 10.28
C ASN A 199 -10.33 -7.50 9.17
N GLN A 200 -10.36 -8.33 8.13
CA GLN A 200 -9.82 -7.93 6.83
C GLN A 200 -10.78 -6.86 6.32
N ILE A 201 -10.36 -5.60 6.32
CA ILE A 201 -11.09 -4.53 5.64
C ILE A 201 -10.97 -4.84 4.14
N MET A 202 -12.07 -5.28 3.55
CA MET A 202 -12.20 -5.47 2.10
C MET A 202 -12.34 -4.11 1.40
#